data_d07b8772cb4a55ee1ba2db7af0eb15e7
#
_entry.id   d07b8772cb4a55ee1ba2db7af0eb15e7
#
_cell.length_a   1.000
_cell.length_b   1.000
_cell.length_c   1.000
_cell.angle_alpha   90.00
_cell.angle_beta   90.00
_cell.angle_gamma   90.00
#
_symmetry.space_group_name_H-M   'P 1'
#
loop_
_entity.id
_entity.type
_entity.pdbx_description
1 polymer ?
#
loop_
_entity_poly.entity_id
_entity_poly.type
_entity_poly.pdbx_seq_one_letter_code
_entity_poly.pdbx_strand_id
1 'polypeptide(L)'
;MSSLHSPLIILGSGPDGYTAALYASRANLKPTLITGLEIGGQLTTTTDVENWPGDHDNLQGPILMDRMKAHVEKFNTNVIIDHIKDVKLDVRPFVLIGDDTEYTCDSLIIATGASAKYLGLESEKQYLGKGVS
;
A
#
# COMPACT_ATOMS: atom_id res chain seq x y z
N MET A 1 17.45 -17.33 2.36
CA MET A 1 16.71 -16.11 1.95
C MET A 1 16.54 -16.18 0.45
N SER A 2 15.32 -16.05 -0.04
CA SER A 2 15.06 -15.97 -1.47
C SER A 2 15.41 -14.59 -2.03
N SER A 3 15.58 -14.47 -3.34
CA SER A 3 15.91 -13.20 -4.01
C SER A 3 14.99 -12.99 -5.21
N LEU A 4 14.48 -11.77 -5.36
CA LEU A 4 13.60 -11.39 -6.46
C LEU A 4 14.00 -10.00 -6.98
N HIS A 5 14.20 -9.89 -8.29
CA HIS A 5 14.39 -8.60 -8.96
C HIS A 5 13.13 -8.14 -9.69
N SER A 6 12.81 -6.87 -9.58
CA SER A 6 11.74 -6.23 -10.34
C SER A 6 12.21 -4.86 -10.85
N PRO A 7 11.90 -4.48 -12.09
CA PRO A 7 12.27 -3.16 -12.63
C PRO A 7 11.77 -2.00 -11.77
N LEU A 8 10.55 -2.15 -11.24
CA LEU A 8 9.89 -1.17 -10.38
C LEU A 8 9.25 -1.89 -9.20
N ILE A 9 9.58 -1.47 -7.99
CA ILE A 9 8.89 -1.89 -6.78
C ILE A 9 8.07 -0.72 -6.22
N ILE A 10 6.85 -1.03 -5.78
CA ILE A 10 5.95 -0.10 -5.09
C ILE A 10 5.73 -0.65 -3.69
N LEU A 11 6.06 0.14 -2.67
CA LEU A 11 5.84 -0.21 -1.28
C LEU A 11 4.54 0.40 -0.78
N GLY A 12 3.62 -0.46 -0.39
CA GLY A 12 2.32 -0.09 0.17
C GLY A 12 1.16 -0.42 -0.76
N SER A 13 0.06 -0.85 -0.15
CA SER A 13 -1.17 -1.28 -0.83
C SER A 13 -2.38 -0.42 -0.48
N GLY A 14 -2.14 0.82 -0.08
CA GLY A 14 -3.18 1.83 0.03
C GLY A 14 -3.61 2.35 -1.34
N PRO A 15 -4.51 3.34 -1.40
CA PRO A 15 -5.00 3.92 -2.66
C PRO A 15 -3.88 4.48 -3.54
N ASP A 16 -2.88 5.09 -2.95
CA ASP A 16 -1.70 5.63 -3.62
C ASP A 16 -0.83 4.53 -4.25
N GLY A 17 -0.56 3.46 -3.51
CA GLY A 17 0.21 2.32 -4.00
C GLY A 17 -0.50 1.60 -5.15
N TYR A 18 -1.78 1.30 -5.01
CA TYR A 18 -2.56 0.69 -6.09
C TYR A 18 -2.70 1.61 -7.31
N THR A 19 -2.86 2.91 -7.09
CA THR A 19 -2.91 3.88 -8.21
C THR A 19 -1.60 3.90 -8.97
N ALA A 20 -0.47 3.96 -8.28
CA ALA A 20 0.86 3.89 -8.89
C ALA A 20 1.04 2.58 -9.67
N ALA A 21 0.66 1.45 -9.08
CA ALA A 21 0.75 0.14 -9.71
C ALA A 21 -0.12 0.02 -10.96
N LEU A 22 -1.34 0.56 -10.94
CA LEU A 22 -2.23 0.58 -12.08
C LEU A 22 -1.60 1.30 -13.29
N TYR A 23 -1.12 2.51 -13.09
CA TYR A 23 -0.53 3.29 -14.16
C TYR A 23 0.80 2.69 -14.65
N ALA A 24 1.64 2.19 -13.75
CA ALA A 24 2.87 1.52 -14.11
C ALA A 24 2.63 0.24 -14.94
N SER A 25 1.64 -0.56 -14.55
CA SER A 25 1.27 -1.79 -15.30
C SER A 25 0.73 -1.46 -16.68
N ARG A 26 -0.12 -0.43 -16.81
CA ARG A 26 -0.62 0.04 -18.10
C ARG A 26 0.47 0.60 -19.00
N ALA A 27 1.53 1.16 -18.42
CA ALA A 27 2.72 1.61 -19.14
C ALA A 27 3.70 0.46 -19.44
N ASN A 28 3.34 -0.79 -19.13
CA ASN A 28 4.17 -1.98 -19.32
C ASN A 28 5.53 -1.94 -18.57
N LEU A 29 5.55 -1.31 -17.40
CA LEU A 29 6.75 -1.23 -16.56
C LEU A 29 6.95 -2.45 -15.66
N LYS A 30 6.02 -3.42 -15.71
CA LYS A 30 6.06 -4.68 -14.94
C LYS A 30 6.33 -4.46 -13.45
N PRO A 31 5.51 -3.66 -12.75
CA PRO A 31 5.74 -3.36 -11.35
C PRO A 31 5.48 -4.57 -10.47
N THR A 32 6.19 -4.63 -9.34
CA THR A 32 5.86 -5.46 -8.19
C THR A 32 5.40 -4.56 -7.07
N LEU A 33 4.19 -4.82 -6.55
CA LEU A 33 3.67 -4.13 -5.37
C LEU A 33 3.84 -5.03 -4.15
N ILE A 34 4.48 -4.51 -3.10
CA ILE A 34 4.63 -5.19 -1.82
C ILE A 34 3.68 -4.53 -0.82
N THR A 35 2.76 -5.33 -0.25
CA THR A 35 1.60 -4.81 0.45
C THR A 35 1.90 -4.16 1.79
N GLY A 36 2.93 -4.61 2.49
CA GLY A 36 3.11 -4.33 3.90
C GLY A 36 2.20 -5.19 4.78
N LEU A 37 2.12 -4.86 6.08
CA LEU A 37 1.33 -5.60 7.06
C LEU A 37 -0.18 -5.35 6.91
N GLU A 38 -0.58 -4.14 6.53
CA GLU A 38 -1.98 -3.74 6.37
C GLU A 38 -2.35 -3.70 4.88
N ILE A 39 -2.84 -4.81 4.35
CA ILE A 39 -3.28 -4.90 2.96
C ILE A 39 -4.49 -3.99 2.73
N GLY A 40 -4.35 -3.01 1.82
CA GLY A 40 -5.38 -1.99 1.57
C GLY A 40 -5.23 -0.73 2.43
N GLY A 41 -4.31 -0.72 3.39
CA GLY A 41 -4.02 0.43 4.25
C GLY A 41 -5.17 0.84 5.15
N GLN A 42 -5.19 2.10 5.58
CA GLN A 42 -6.17 2.62 6.56
C GLN A 42 -7.62 2.56 6.07
N LEU A 43 -7.88 2.58 4.77
CA LEU A 43 -9.25 2.48 4.24
C LEU A 43 -9.93 1.15 4.57
N THR A 44 -9.19 0.10 4.87
CA THR A 44 -9.77 -1.19 5.29
C THR A 44 -10.48 -1.11 6.65
N THR A 45 -10.14 -0.12 7.47
CA THR A 45 -10.79 0.14 8.77
C THR A 45 -11.83 1.26 8.70
N THR A 46 -11.98 1.92 7.56
CA THR A 46 -12.94 2.99 7.33
C THR A 46 -14.26 2.39 6.83
N THR A 47 -15.38 2.82 7.39
CA THR A 47 -16.71 2.43 6.92
C THR A 47 -17.09 3.22 5.67
N ASP A 48 -17.75 4.36 5.82
CA ASP A 48 -18.24 5.15 4.70
C ASP A 48 -17.13 6.00 4.08
N VAL A 49 -17.00 5.92 2.76
CA VAL A 49 -16.07 6.73 1.97
C VAL A 49 -16.89 7.65 1.07
N GLU A 50 -16.89 8.94 1.39
CA GLU A 50 -17.70 9.95 0.69
C GLU A 50 -16.88 10.87 -0.22
N ASN A 51 -15.56 10.77 -0.13
CA ASN A 51 -14.61 11.63 -0.84
C ASN A 51 -13.83 10.91 -1.95
N TRP A 52 -14.32 9.75 -2.41
CA TRP A 52 -13.73 9.05 -3.54
C TRP A 52 -14.47 9.43 -4.82
N PRO A 53 -13.80 10.15 -5.76
CA PRO A 53 -14.46 10.58 -7.00
C PRO A 53 -14.88 9.39 -7.87
N GLY A 54 -16.09 9.43 -8.40
CA GLY A 54 -16.61 8.38 -9.27
C GLY A 54 -17.47 7.34 -8.58
N ASP A 55 -17.51 7.34 -7.24
CA ASP A 55 -18.42 6.51 -6.45
C ASP A 55 -19.23 7.42 -5.50
N HIS A 56 -20.56 7.45 -5.65
CA HIS A 56 -21.44 8.34 -4.88
C HIS A 56 -22.41 7.59 -3.97
N ASP A 57 -22.55 6.27 -4.11
CA ASP A 57 -23.53 5.46 -3.39
C ASP A 57 -22.87 4.51 -2.41
N ASN A 58 -22.97 4.80 -1.11
CA ASN A 58 -22.65 3.87 -0.01
C ASN A 58 -21.34 3.11 -0.15
N LEU A 59 -20.29 3.77 -0.66
CA LEU A 59 -18.98 3.15 -0.80
C LEU A 59 -18.36 2.89 0.58
N GLN A 60 -17.96 1.64 0.80
CA GLN A 60 -17.23 1.23 2.01
C GLN A 60 -15.75 1.10 1.73
N GLY A 61 -14.90 1.46 2.70
CA GLY A 61 -13.45 1.40 2.56
C GLY A 61 -12.91 0.04 2.13
N PRO A 62 -13.27 -1.07 2.79
CA PRO A 62 -12.84 -2.42 2.38
C PRO A 62 -13.23 -2.76 0.94
N ILE A 63 -14.46 -2.42 0.53
CA ILE A 63 -14.96 -2.68 -0.84
C ILE A 63 -14.15 -1.90 -1.86
N LEU A 64 -13.84 -0.63 -1.58
CA LEU A 64 -12.99 0.18 -2.45
C LEU A 64 -11.61 -0.46 -2.62
N MET A 65 -10.99 -0.91 -1.52
CA MET A 65 -9.65 -1.51 -1.57
C MET A 65 -9.64 -2.84 -2.31
N ASP A 66 -10.67 -3.68 -2.16
CA ASP A 66 -10.82 -4.91 -2.94
C ASP A 66 -10.97 -4.62 -4.44
N ARG A 67 -11.75 -3.60 -4.80
CA ARG A 67 -11.90 -3.16 -6.19
C ARG A 67 -10.58 -2.63 -6.77
N MET A 68 -9.82 -1.85 -6.00
CA MET A 68 -8.52 -1.34 -6.44
C MET A 68 -7.51 -2.48 -6.63
N LYS A 69 -7.48 -3.47 -5.73
CA LYS A 69 -6.65 -4.66 -5.86
C LYS A 69 -7.00 -5.43 -7.15
N ALA A 70 -8.27 -5.75 -7.34
CA ALA A 70 -8.73 -6.46 -8.54
C ALA A 70 -8.40 -5.68 -9.83
N HIS A 71 -8.44 -4.34 -9.77
CA HIS A 71 -8.10 -3.48 -10.90
C HIS A 71 -6.62 -3.60 -11.30
N VAL A 72 -5.70 -3.58 -10.35
CA VAL A 72 -4.27 -3.74 -10.66
C VAL A 72 -3.93 -5.16 -11.11
N GLU A 73 -4.57 -6.16 -10.54
CA GLU A 73 -4.40 -7.56 -10.94
C GLU A 73 -4.88 -7.81 -12.39
N LYS A 74 -5.91 -7.11 -12.82
CA LYS A 74 -6.38 -7.16 -14.22
C LYS A 74 -5.29 -6.80 -15.24
N PHE A 75 -4.36 -5.94 -14.86
CA PHE A 75 -3.23 -5.52 -15.70
C PHE A 75 -1.93 -6.28 -15.37
N ASN A 76 -2.05 -7.45 -14.73
CA ASN A 76 -0.94 -8.35 -14.40
C ASN A 76 0.11 -7.74 -13.46
N THR A 77 -0.32 -6.86 -12.57
CA THR A 77 0.55 -6.39 -11.48
C THR A 77 0.91 -7.56 -10.57
N ASN A 78 2.20 -7.75 -10.31
CA ASN A 78 2.65 -8.73 -9.32
C ASN A 78 2.44 -8.17 -7.92
N VAL A 79 1.48 -8.70 -7.18
CA VAL A 79 1.18 -8.30 -5.80
C VAL A 79 1.73 -9.33 -4.83
N ILE A 80 2.66 -8.91 -3.97
CA ILE A 80 3.33 -9.77 -2.99
C ILE A 80 2.93 -9.32 -1.59
N ILE A 81 2.53 -10.28 -0.77
CA ILE A 81 2.26 -10.07 0.66
C ILE A 81 3.58 -10.28 1.40
N ASP A 82 4.21 -9.19 1.79
CA ASP A 82 5.45 -9.19 2.58
C ASP A 82 5.60 -7.86 3.33
N HIS A 83 6.43 -7.86 4.35
CA HIS A 83 6.77 -6.68 5.13
C HIS A 83 8.24 -6.31 4.94
N ILE A 84 8.48 -5.12 4.39
CA ILE A 84 9.84 -4.62 4.21
C ILE A 84 10.33 -3.99 5.52
N LYS A 85 11.41 -4.54 6.05
CA LYS A 85 12.02 -4.13 7.32
C LYS A 85 13.13 -3.10 7.14
N ASP A 86 13.80 -3.15 6.01
CA ASP A 86 14.94 -2.28 5.72
C ASP A 86 15.09 -2.03 4.23
N VAL A 87 15.63 -0.88 3.86
CA VAL A 87 15.92 -0.49 2.47
C VAL A 87 17.32 0.10 2.37
N LYS A 88 18.06 -0.29 1.34
CA LYS A 88 19.37 0.27 1.00
C LYS A 88 19.25 1.07 -0.28
N LEU A 89 19.25 2.39 -0.16
CA LEU A 89 19.06 3.33 -1.26
C LEU A 89 20.37 3.96 -1.77
N ASP A 90 21.47 3.68 -1.11
CA ASP A 90 22.81 4.11 -1.46
C ASP A 90 23.51 3.20 -2.47
N VAL A 91 22.90 2.07 -2.83
CA VAL A 91 23.39 1.09 -3.80
C VAL A 91 22.46 0.98 -5.01
N ARG A 92 22.99 0.45 -6.12
CA ARG A 92 22.24 0.17 -7.34
C ARG A 92 22.49 -1.27 -7.81
N PRO A 93 21.41 -2.04 -8.10
CA PRO A 93 20.00 -1.75 -7.87
C PRO A 93 19.68 -1.50 -6.40
N PHE A 94 18.59 -0.82 -6.09
CA PHE A 94 18.11 -0.66 -4.71
C PHE A 94 17.81 -2.02 -4.10
N VAL A 95 18.08 -2.17 -2.79
CA VAL A 95 17.84 -3.42 -2.06
C VAL A 95 16.78 -3.21 -0.98
N LEU A 96 15.80 -4.09 -0.92
CA LEU A 96 14.77 -4.11 0.10
C LEU A 96 14.78 -5.46 0.80
N ILE A 97 14.73 -5.45 2.13
CA ILE A 97 14.78 -6.65 2.96
C ILE A 97 13.37 -6.95 3.49
N GLY A 98 12.76 -8.01 3.00
CA GLY A 98 11.49 -8.55 3.50
C GLY A 98 11.68 -9.52 4.66
N ASP A 99 10.63 -10.28 4.98
CA ASP A 99 10.71 -11.27 6.06
C ASP A 99 11.67 -12.42 5.71
N ASP A 100 11.51 -13.03 4.55
CA ASP A 100 12.34 -14.14 4.07
C ASP A 100 12.89 -13.93 2.65
N THR A 101 12.68 -12.75 2.08
CA THR A 101 13.05 -12.44 0.69
C THR A 101 13.84 -11.13 0.63
N GLU A 102 14.92 -11.15 -0.12
CA GLU A 102 15.62 -9.93 -0.53
C GLU A 102 15.09 -9.51 -1.91
N TYR A 103 14.63 -8.28 -2.00
CA TYR A 103 14.15 -7.69 -3.26
C TYR A 103 15.18 -6.69 -3.79
N THR A 104 15.30 -6.63 -5.11
CA THR A 104 16.07 -5.58 -5.78
C THR A 104 15.24 -4.90 -6.84
N CYS A 105 15.46 -3.60 -7.05
CA CYS A 105 14.76 -2.86 -8.09
C CYS A 105 15.62 -1.72 -8.66
N ASP A 106 15.27 -1.33 -9.90
CA ASP A 106 15.92 -0.19 -10.57
C ASP A 106 15.28 1.12 -10.13
N SER A 107 13.97 1.10 -9.87
CA SER A 107 13.17 2.23 -9.38
C SER A 107 12.27 1.81 -8.23
N LEU A 108 12.04 2.73 -7.30
CA LEU A 108 11.23 2.50 -6.10
C LEU A 108 10.21 3.63 -5.92
N ILE A 109 8.95 3.24 -5.67
CA ILE A 109 7.89 4.16 -5.21
C ILE A 109 7.56 3.80 -3.77
N ILE A 110 7.63 4.78 -2.88
CA ILE A 110 7.30 4.64 -1.47
C ILE A 110 5.89 5.20 -1.25
N ALA A 111 4.95 4.33 -0.96
CA ALA A 111 3.53 4.63 -0.76
C ALA A 111 3.01 3.98 0.53
N THR A 112 3.80 4.08 1.60
CA THR A 112 3.57 3.34 2.85
C THR A 112 2.50 3.95 3.75
N GLY A 113 1.94 5.09 3.37
CA GLY A 113 0.89 5.75 4.14
C GLY A 113 1.38 6.34 5.46
N ALA A 114 0.45 6.55 6.37
CA ALA A 114 0.72 7.09 7.70
C ALA A 114 -0.22 6.46 8.73
N SER A 115 0.21 6.46 9.97
CA SER A 115 -0.62 6.09 11.11
C SER A 115 -0.81 7.29 12.02
N ALA A 116 -1.99 7.42 12.62
CA ALA A 116 -2.25 8.45 13.61
C ALA A 116 -1.36 8.24 14.83
N LYS A 117 -0.77 9.33 15.33
CA LYS A 117 -0.04 9.34 16.60
C LYS A 117 -0.95 9.89 17.68
N TYR A 118 -1.15 9.11 18.73
CA TYR A 118 -1.94 9.48 19.88
C TYR A 118 -1.03 9.83 21.07
N LEU A 119 -1.56 10.60 22.01
CA LEU A 119 -0.86 10.91 23.27
C LEU A 119 -0.81 9.70 24.22
N GLY A 120 -1.64 8.71 24.01
CA GLY A 120 -1.71 7.49 24.81
C GLY A 120 -2.61 7.62 26.04
N LEU A 121 -3.50 8.63 26.06
CA LEU A 121 -4.44 8.84 27.16
C LEU A 121 -5.67 7.94 26.99
N GLU A 122 -6.21 7.41 28.10
CA GLU A 122 -7.45 6.62 28.08
C GLU A 122 -8.63 7.41 27.48
N SER A 123 -8.69 8.72 27.74
CA SER A 123 -9.71 9.62 27.21
C SER A 123 -9.67 9.74 25.69
N GLU A 124 -8.52 9.59 25.04
CA GLU A 124 -8.43 9.58 23.57
C GLU A 124 -9.21 8.41 22.97
N LYS A 125 -9.04 7.21 23.54
CA LYS A 125 -9.76 6.02 23.09
C LYS A 125 -11.28 6.16 23.31
N GLN A 126 -11.68 6.72 24.46
CA GLN A 126 -13.07 6.90 24.83
C GLN A 126 -13.80 7.88 23.92
N TYR A 127 -13.13 8.93 23.49
CA TYR A 127 -13.70 10.02 22.68
C TYR A 127 -13.27 10.00 21.21
N LEU A 128 -12.61 8.93 20.76
CA LEU A 128 -12.22 8.77 19.36
C LEU A 128 -13.46 8.81 18.45
N GLY A 129 -13.43 9.72 17.45
CA GLY A 129 -14.59 9.99 16.60
C GLY A 129 -15.74 10.76 17.28
N LYS A 130 -15.56 11.20 18.53
CA LYS A 130 -16.55 11.97 19.32
C LYS A 130 -15.97 13.27 19.85
N GLY A 131 -15.05 13.88 19.08
CA GLY A 131 -14.35 15.10 19.45
C GLY A 131 -12.82 14.97 19.54
N VAL A 132 -12.30 13.75 19.49
CA VAL A 132 -10.89 13.42 19.27
C VAL A 132 -10.75 12.72 17.93
N SER A 133 -9.86 13.23 17.08
CA SER A 133 -9.58 12.69 15.74
C SER A 133 -8.09 12.57 15.48
#